data_1ece4c783befe5df47bf678f9b747e70
#
_entry.id   1ece4c783befe5df47bf678f9b747e70
#
_cell.length_a   1.000
_cell.length_b   1.000
_cell.length_c   1.000
_cell.angle_alpha   90.00
_cell.angle_beta   90.00
_cell.angle_gamma   90.00
#
_symmetry.space_group_name_H-M   'P 1'
#
loop_
_entity.id
_entity.type
_entity.pdbx_description
1 polymer ?
#
loop_
_entity_poly.entity_id
_entity_poly.type
_entity_poly.pdbx_seq_one_letter_code
_entity_poly.pdbx_strand_id
1 'polypeptide(L)'
;MRVELHMTRIFIDGSAGTTGLRIRERLMARGDVELIALPEESRKDEGARREALNRADVAFLCLPDAAAEEAVAMIENDHTAVIDTSTAHRTAPGWVYGFPEVGGLRERIRQSKRIANPGCHASGFIALIAPLVRAGLLDAGAQLTCFSLTGYSGGGKKMIAEYEGEGRSPLLDAPRQYGLSQQHKHLPEMAAISGLNAPPCFCPIVADFYSGMEVSVPLFASQLRGTPAQIREIYRETYAGPVVRFAEGNGENGFLSAAALSGSDGMEISVSGNAERILLTARYDNLGKGASGAAIQNLNLLLGADETAGLVL
;
A
#
# COMPACT_ATOMS: atom_id res chain seq x y z
N MET A 1 -18.87 -4.48 37.40
CA MET A 1 -19.11 -5.31 36.18
C MET A 1 -17.86 -5.21 35.34
N ARG A 2 -17.03 -6.27 35.26
CA ARG A 2 -15.93 -6.31 34.28
C ARG A 2 -16.59 -6.48 32.92
N VAL A 3 -16.48 -5.48 32.06
CA VAL A 3 -16.76 -5.64 30.65
C VAL A 3 -15.67 -6.61 30.15
N GLU A 4 -16.02 -7.86 29.84
CA GLU A 4 -15.13 -8.74 29.10
C GLU A 4 -14.88 -8.04 27.76
N LEU A 5 -13.69 -7.47 27.58
CA LEU A 5 -13.24 -6.96 26.32
C LEU A 5 -13.14 -8.18 25.39
N HIS A 6 -14.07 -8.31 24.48
CA HIS A 6 -14.02 -9.34 23.45
C HIS A 6 -12.81 -9.06 22.57
N MET A 7 -11.75 -9.87 22.69
CA MET A 7 -10.54 -9.76 21.86
C MET A 7 -10.87 -10.19 20.43
N THR A 8 -10.51 -9.36 19.45
CA THR A 8 -10.69 -9.71 18.04
C THR A 8 -9.70 -10.81 17.65
N ARG A 9 -10.22 -11.94 17.17
CA ARG A 9 -9.39 -13.07 16.72
C ARG A 9 -8.90 -12.84 15.30
N ILE A 10 -7.58 -12.82 15.14
CA ILE A 10 -6.94 -12.54 13.86
C ILE A 10 -6.13 -13.76 13.40
N PHE A 11 -6.33 -14.17 12.16
CA PHE A 11 -5.49 -15.16 11.50
C PHE A 11 -4.66 -14.50 10.39
N ILE A 12 -3.36 -14.82 10.32
CA ILE A 12 -2.46 -14.34 9.27
C ILE A 12 -2.01 -15.53 8.44
N ASP A 13 -2.65 -15.72 7.29
CA ASP A 13 -2.24 -16.73 6.32
C ASP A 13 -1.05 -16.21 5.52
N GLY A 14 0.08 -16.94 5.56
CA GLY A 14 1.34 -16.48 5.00
C GLY A 14 2.19 -15.62 5.96
N SER A 15 2.04 -15.79 7.27
CA SER A 15 2.74 -15.05 8.34
C SER A 15 4.28 -15.09 8.28
N ALA A 16 4.86 -16.02 7.52
CA ALA A 16 6.32 -16.14 7.34
C ALA A 16 6.89 -15.24 6.22
N GLY A 17 6.05 -14.63 5.36
CA GLY A 17 6.47 -13.66 4.34
C GLY A 17 6.87 -12.31 4.95
N THR A 18 7.54 -11.44 4.18
CA THR A 18 8.01 -10.11 4.66
C THR A 18 6.87 -9.26 5.21
N THR A 19 5.76 -9.15 4.48
CA THR A 19 4.57 -8.39 4.90
C THR A 19 3.87 -9.05 6.09
N GLY A 20 3.65 -10.38 6.02
CA GLY A 20 2.97 -11.13 7.08
C GLY A 20 3.73 -11.11 8.40
N LEU A 21 5.06 -11.20 8.37
CA LEU A 21 5.91 -11.10 9.55
C LEU A 21 5.75 -9.72 10.24
N ARG A 22 5.81 -8.63 9.47
CA ARG A 22 5.64 -7.28 10.01
C ARG A 22 4.24 -7.04 10.57
N ILE A 23 3.19 -7.52 9.90
CA ILE A 23 1.82 -7.46 10.42
C ILE A 23 1.75 -8.22 11.76
N ARG A 24 2.32 -9.42 11.83
CA ARG A 24 2.33 -10.24 13.04
C ARG A 24 3.04 -9.52 14.20
N GLU A 25 4.22 -8.98 13.97
CA GLU A 25 4.98 -8.24 14.99
C GLU A 25 4.19 -7.08 15.58
N ARG A 26 3.51 -6.30 14.74
CA ARG A 26 2.67 -5.17 15.16
C ARG A 26 1.45 -5.63 15.97
N LEU A 27 0.79 -6.70 15.54
CA LEU A 27 -0.38 -7.23 16.22
C LEU A 27 -0.05 -7.89 17.56
N MET A 28 1.14 -8.51 17.69
CA MET A 28 1.61 -9.06 18.98
C MET A 28 1.79 -8.00 20.06
N ALA A 29 2.01 -6.74 19.70
CA ALA A 29 2.12 -5.63 20.63
C ALA A 29 0.76 -5.05 21.07
N ARG A 30 -0.36 -5.53 20.51
CA ARG A 30 -1.72 -5.04 20.81
C ARG A 30 -2.38 -5.89 21.87
N GLY A 31 -3.10 -5.22 22.77
CA GLY A 31 -3.88 -5.87 23.85
C GLY A 31 -5.36 -6.12 23.51
N ASP A 32 -5.82 -5.69 22.33
CA ASP A 32 -7.21 -5.79 21.87
C ASP A 32 -7.44 -6.90 20.83
N VAL A 33 -6.36 -7.64 20.47
CA VAL A 33 -6.41 -8.70 19.47
C VAL A 33 -5.80 -10.01 20.00
N GLU A 34 -6.30 -11.13 19.51
CA GLU A 34 -5.80 -12.48 19.75
C GLU A 34 -5.37 -13.10 18.43
N LEU A 35 -4.11 -13.56 18.32
CA LEU A 35 -3.61 -14.19 17.11
C LEU A 35 -3.88 -15.70 17.12
N ILE A 36 -4.59 -16.17 16.10
CA ILE A 36 -4.70 -17.59 15.80
C ILE A 36 -3.39 -18.02 15.13
N ALA A 37 -2.65 -18.91 15.78
CA ALA A 37 -1.38 -19.45 15.27
C ALA A 37 -1.52 -20.91 14.88
N LEU A 38 -1.05 -21.27 13.70
CA LEU A 38 -0.89 -22.67 13.30
C LEU A 38 0.54 -23.14 13.58
N PRO A 39 0.74 -24.37 14.07
CA PRO A 39 2.05 -25.01 14.13
C PRO A 39 2.73 -25.01 12.76
N GLU A 40 4.05 -25.01 12.73
CA GLU A 40 4.81 -24.86 11.48
C GLU A 40 4.50 -26.00 10.48
N GLU A 41 4.33 -27.20 10.97
CA GLU A 41 3.96 -28.40 10.21
C GLU A 41 2.57 -28.30 9.59
N SER A 42 1.64 -27.55 10.20
CA SER A 42 0.25 -27.42 9.74
C SER A 42 -0.01 -26.16 8.92
N ARG A 43 0.97 -25.28 8.74
CA ARG A 43 0.79 -23.99 8.02
C ARG A 43 0.36 -24.13 6.57
N LYS A 44 0.63 -25.28 5.94
CA LYS A 44 0.25 -25.58 4.56
C LYS A 44 -0.88 -26.59 4.48
N ASP A 45 -1.33 -27.13 5.60
CA ASP A 45 -2.45 -28.06 5.65
C ASP A 45 -3.75 -27.32 5.37
N GLU A 46 -4.50 -27.79 4.37
CA GLU A 46 -5.73 -27.12 3.91
C GLU A 46 -6.80 -27.14 5.01
N GLY A 47 -6.95 -28.25 5.73
CA GLY A 47 -7.93 -28.38 6.81
C GLY A 47 -7.66 -27.42 7.96
N ALA A 48 -6.39 -27.35 8.41
CA ALA A 48 -5.98 -26.45 9.48
C ALA A 48 -6.15 -24.97 9.07
N ARG A 49 -5.82 -24.61 7.81
CA ARG A 49 -6.02 -23.25 7.28
C ARG A 49 -7.51 -22.89 7.21
N ARG A 50 -8.34 -23.81 6.68
CA ARG A 50 -9.81 -23.66 6.62
C ARG A 50 -10.40 -23.42 8.00
N GLU A 51 -10.03 -24.24 9.00
CA GLU A 51 -10.49 -24.06 10.36
C GLU A 51 -10.07 -22.69 10.92
N ALA A 52 -8.81 -22.31 10.78
CA ALA A 52 -8.30 -21.03 11.27
C ALA A 52 -8.99 -19.83 10.62
N LEU A 53 -9.20 -19.86 9.30
CA LEU A 53 -9.92 -18.84 8.54
C LEU A 53 -11.37 -18.69 9.03
N ASN A 54 -12.07 -19.80 9.29
CA ASN A 54 -13.47 -19.76 9.72
C ASN A 54 -13.65 -19.46 11.22
N ARG A 55 -12.59 -19.56 12.03
CA ARG A 55 -12.58 -19.13 13.44
C ARG A 55 -12.20 -17.69 13.64
N ALA A 56 -11.54 -17.08 12.65
CA ALA A 56 -11.08 -15.69 12.73
C ALA A 56 -12.24 -14.69 12.57
N ASP A 57 -12.15 -13.58 13.28
CA ASP A 57 -12.98 -12.41 13.03
C ASP A 57 -12.41 -11.59 11.85
N VAL A 58 -11.06 -11.55 11.74
CA VAL A 58 -10.34 -10.95 10.61
C VAL A 58 -9.22 -11.87 10.14
N ALA A 59 -9.13 -12.10 8.83
CA ALA A 59 -8.05 -12.84 8.20
C ALA A 59 -7.20 -11.89 7.33
N PHE A 60 -5.87 -11.89 7.55
CA PHE A 60 -4.91 -11.31 6.61
C PHE A 60 -4.42 -12.39 5.66
N LEU A 61 -4.47 -12.11 4.36
CA LEU A 61 -3.90 -12.98 3.34
C LEU A 61 -2.58 -12.36 2.84
N CYS A 62 -1.47 -12.97 3.22
CA CYS A 62 -0.12 -12.55 2.82
C CYS A 62 0.48 -13.64 1.88
N LEU A 63 -0.26 -13.96 0.84
CA LEU A 63 -0.09 -15.10 -0.04
C LEU A 63 0.16 -14.67 -1.50
N PRO A 64 0.69 -15.54 -2.36
CA PRO A 64 0.58 -15.38 -3.81
C PRO A 64 -0.90 -15.36 -4.27
N ASP A 65 -1.18 -14.74 -5.42
CA ASP A 65 -2.54 -14.46 -5.90
C ASP A 65 -3.44 -15.71 -5.91
N ALA A 66 -3.02 -16.81 -6.55
CA ALA A 66 -3.83 -18.04 -6.59
C ALA A 66 -4.12 -18.62 -5.18
N ALA A 67 -3.13 -18.59 -4.28
CA ALA A 67 -3.33 -19.07 -2.91
C ALA A 67 -4.22 -18.14 -2.07
N ALA A 68 -4.28 -16.85 -2.41
CA ALA A 68 -5.21 -15.89 -1.78
C ALA A 68 -6.65 -16.15 -2.26
N GLU A 69 -6.85 -16.41 -3.54
CA GLU A 69 -8.16 -16.82 -4.09
C GLU A 69 -8.66 -18.12 -3.45
N GLU A 70 -7.78 -19.14 -3.34
CA GLU A 70 -8.10 -20.40 -2.64
C GLU A 70 -8.48 -20.15 -1.16
N ALA A 71 -7.72 -19.30 -0.45
CA ALA A 71 -8.00 -19.00 0.95
C ALA A 71 -9.36 -18.30 1.13
N VAL A 72 -9.74 -17.39 0.24
CA VAL A 72 -11.07 -16.76 0.24
C VAL A 72 -12.17 -17.80 0.02
N ALA A 73 -11.96 -18.77 -0.88
CA ALA A 73 -12.91 -19.85 -1.14
C ALA A 73 -13.08 -20.84 0.04
N MET A 74 -12.11 -20.89 0.96
CA MET A 74 -12.20 -21.71 2.19
C MET A 74 -13.09 -21.09 3.27
N ILE A 75 -13.45 -19.80 3.16
CA ILE A 75 -14.28 -19.10 4.15
C ILE A 75 -15.75 -19.43 3.87
N GLU A 76 -16.38 -20.17 4.78
CA GLU A 76 -17.74 -20.70 4.64
C GLU A 76 -18.77 -19.90 5.45
N ASN A 77 -18.33 -18.90 6.22
CA ASN A 77 -19.17 -18.06 7.07
C ASN A 77 -19.26 -16.64 6.52
N ASP A 78 -20.15 -15.84 7.11
CA ASP A 78 -20.39 -14.46 6.74
C ASP A 78 -19.76 -13.43 7.70
N HIS A 79 -19.12 -13.88 8.82
CA HIS A 79 -18.55 -12.99 9.81
C HIS A 79 -17.07 -12.65 9.55
N THR A 80 -16.28 -13.57 9.02
CA THR A 80 -14.85 -13.36 8.79
C THR A 80 -14.61 -12.25 7.76
N ALA A 81 -14.02 -11.15 8.20
CA ALA A 81 -13.52 -10.11 7.31
C ALA A 81 -12.13 -10.49 6.77
N VAL A 82 -11.82 -10.07 5.54
CA VAL A 82 -10.55 -10.36 4.88
C VAL A 82 -9.84 -9.08 4.49
N ILE A 83 -8.55 -8.97 4.83
CA ILE A 83 -7.62 -7.98 4.31
C ILE A 83 -6.57 -8.73 3.48
N ASP A 84 -6.71 -8.64 2.15
CA ASP A 84 -5.82 -9.32 1.21
C ASP A 84 -4.68 -8.42 0.75
N THR A 85 -3.44 -8.85 0.94
CA THR A 85 -2.25 -8.11 0.51
C THR A 85 -1.72 -8.54 -0.86
N SER A 86 -2.32 -9.56 -1.48
CA SER A 86 -2.01 -10.00 -2.85
C SER A 86 -2.50 -9.00 -3.91
N THR A 87 -2.26 -9.30 -5.17
CA THR A 87 -2.82 -8.51 -6.28
C THR A 87 -4.16 -9.03 -6.78
N ALA A 88 -4.58 -10.24 -6.34
CA ALA A 88 -5.76 -10.93 -6.85
C ALA A 88 -7.06 -10.11 -6.79
N HIS A 89 -7.24 -9.37 -5.71
CA HIS A 89 -8.54 -8.75 -5.43
C HIS A 89 -8.55 -7.21 -5.54
N ARG A 90 -7.45 -6.56 -5.93
CA ARG A 90 -7.33 -5.09 -5.92
C ARG A 90 -8.30 -4.36 -6.84
N THR A 91 -8.71 -5.02 -7.92
CA THR A 91 -9.71 -4.50 -8.87
C THR A 91 -10.90 -5.43 -9.03
N ALA A 92 -11.01 -6.45 -8.18
CA ALA A 92 -12.08 -7.44 -8.26
C ALA A 92 -13.43 -6.88 -7.76
N PRO A 93 -14.56 -7.22 -8.41
CA PRO A 93 -15.88 -6.86 -7.92
C PRO A 93 -16.14 -7.37 -6.50
N GLY A 94 -16.83 -6.58 -5.68
CA GLY A 94 -17.14 -6.94 -4.29
C GLY A 94 -16.03 -6.67 -3.29
N TRP A 95 -14.84 -6.24 -3.74
CA TRP A 95 -13.74 -5.82 -2.89
C TRP A 95 -13.62 -4.31 -2.79
N VAL A 96 -13.25 -3.82 -1.62
CA VAL A 96 -12.95 -2.40 -1.38
C VAL A 96 -11.45 -2.21 -1.40
N TYR A 97 -10.97 -1.27 -2.19
CA TYR A 97 -9.55 -0.93 -2.22
C TYR A 97 -9.15 -0.22 -0.93
N GLY A 98 -8.14 -0.75 -0.25
CA GLY A 98 -7.74 -0.38 1.12
C GLY A 98 -6.87 0.86 1.21
N PHE A 99 -7.26 1.97 0.55
CA PHE A 99 -6.59 3.27 0.64
C PHE A 99 -7.56 4.34 1.15
N PRO A 100 -7.69 4.51 2.48
CA PRO A 100 -8.74 5.31 3.10
C PRO A 100 -8.79 6.77 2.67
N GLU A 101 -7.65 7.35 2.30
CA GLU A 101 -7.50 8.76 1.93
C GLU A 101 -8.01 9.06 0.51
N VAL A 102 -8.23 8.04 -0.30
CA VAL A 102 -8.84 8.22 -1.62
C VAL A 102 -10.36 8.25 -1.48
N GLY A 103 -10.93 9.37 -1.83
CA GLY A 103 -12.31 9.80 -1.71
C GLY A 103 -13.40 8.75 -1.54
N GLY A 104 -14.00 8.71 -0.35
CA GLY A 104 -15.11 7.83 0.00
C GLY A 104 -14.70 6.39 0.35
N LEU A 105 -13.44 5.99 0.15
CA LEU A 105 -13.00 4.63 0.47
C LEU A 105 -12.94 4.37 1.98
N ARG A 106 -12.64 5.37 2.80
CA ARG A 106 -12.62 5.26 4.26
C ARG A 106 -13.91 4.67 4.81
N GLU A 107 -15.05 5.22 4.45
CA GLU A 107 -16.35 4.74 4.91
C GLU A 107 -16.69 3.36 4.32
N ARG A 108 -16.34 3.14 3.07
CA ARG A 108 -16.52 1.83 2.44
C ARG A 108 -15.69 0.73 3.12
N ILE A 109 -14.46 1.03 3.56
CA ILE A 109 -13.60 0.10 4.31
C ILE A 109 -14.27 -0.27 5.63
N ARG A 110 -14.80 0.71 6.37
CA ARG A 110 -15.50 0.47 7.65
C ARG A 110 -16.69 -0.47 7.52
N GLN A 111 -17.36 -0.45 6.38
CA GLN A 111 -18.57 -1.24 6.12
C GLN A 111 -18.30 -2.54 5.36
N SER A 112 -17.07 -2.78 4.92
CA SER A 112 -16.73 -3.94 4.09
C SER A 112 -16.13 -5.08 4.90
N LYS A 113 -16.39 -6.31 4.43
CA LYS A 113 -15.69 -7.52 4.89
C LYS A 113 -14.65 -8.02 3.89
N ARG A 114 -14.44 -7.30 2.80
CA ARG A 114 -13.48 -7.68 1.74
C ARG A 114 -12.66 -6.46 1.36
N ILE A 115 -11.43 -6.39 1.87
CA ILE A 115 -10.53 -5.25 1.69
C ILE A 115 -9.29 -5.72 0.95
N ALA A 116 -9.00 -5.13 -0.20
CA ALA A 116 -7.78 -5.38 -0.96
C ALA A 116 -6.72 -4.33 -0.62
N ASN A 117 -5.66 -4.75 0.04
CA ASN A 117 -4.58 -3.86 0.47
C ASN A 117 -3.77 -3.37 -0.74
N PRO A 118 -3.45 -2.08 -0.83
CA PRO A 118 -2.74 -1.49 -1.96
C PRO A 118 -1.36 -2.11 -2.25
N GLY A 119 -0.96 -2.06 -3.51
CA GLY A 119 0.42 -2.31 -3.91
C GLY A 119 1.31 -1.11 -3.60
N CYS A 120 2.57 -1.37 -3.20
CA CYS A 120 3.46 -0.30 -2.74
C CYS A 120 3.66 0.80 -3.79
N HIS A 121 3.99 0.48 -5.04
CA HIS A 121 4.14 1.49 -6.09
C HIS A 121 2.82 2.18 -6.46
N ALA A 122 1.72 1.42 -6.45
CA ALA A 122 0.41 1.96 -6.78
C ALA A 122 -0.08 2.97 -5.75
N SER A 123 0.23 2.78 -4.46
CA SER A 123 -0.16 3.69 -3.40
C SER A 123 0.25 5.13 -3.68
N GLY A 124 1.52 5.36 -4.04
CA GLY A 124 2.01 6.70 -4.36
C GLY A 124 1.38 7.27 -5.63
N PHE A 125 1.31 6.48 -6.70
CA PHE A 125 0.69 6.93 -7.96
C PHE A 125 -0.79 7.30 -7.76
N ILE A 126 -1.54 6.46 -7.08
CA ILE A 126 -2.97 6.69 -6.80
C ILE A 126 -3.15 7.94 -5.93
N ALA A 127 -2.30 8.11 -4.90
CA ALA A 127 -2.32 9.30 -4.06
C ALA A 127 -2.07 10.58 -4.87
N LEU A 128 -1.20 10.55 -5.88
CA LEU A 128 -0.92 11.71 -6.72
C LEU A 128 -2.04 11.98 -7.72
N ILE A 129 -2.63 10.98 -8.31
CA ILE A 129 -3.46 11.13 -9.51
C ILE A 129 -4.97 11.10 -9.21
N ALA A 130 -5.43 10.23 -8.31
CA ALA A 130 -6.86 10.08 -8.06
C ALA A 130 -7.56 11.38 -7.63
N PRO A 131 -7.01 12.23 -6.75
CA PRO A 131 -7.65 13.49 -6.41
C PRO A 131 -7.78 14.46 -7.59
N LEU A 132 -6.78 14.49 -8.47
CA LEU A 132 -6.75 15.41 -9.62
C LEU A 132 -7.75 14.99 -10.70
N VAL A 133 -7.86 13.70 -10.98
CA VAL A 133 -8.86 13.16 -11.92
C VAL A 133 -10.26 13.38 -11.36
N ARG A 134 -10.49 13.11 -10.09
CA ARG A 134 -11.78 13.31 -9.43
C ARG A 134 -12.21 14.77 -9.41
N ALA A 135 -11.30 15.69 -9.19
CA ALA A 135 -11.57 17.14 -9.26
C ALA A 135 -11.74 17.67 -10.70
N GLY A 136 -11.56 16.83 -11.72
CA GLY A 136 -11.61 17.22 -13.12
C GLY A 136 -10.42 18.09 -13.56
N LEU A 137 -9.38 18.22 -12.72
CA LEU A 137 -8.18 18.99 -13.05
C LEU A 137 -7.26 18.24 -14.02
N LEU A 138 -7.28 16.92 -13.97
CA LEU A 138 -6.58 16.02 -14.90
C LEU A 138 -7.62 15.18 -15.66
N ASP A 139 -7.43 15.07 -16.98
CA ASP A 139 -8.32 14.26 -17.80
C ASP A 139 -8.12 12.76 -17.57
N ALA A 140 -9.20 11.97 -17.53
CA ALA A 140 -9.11 10.53 -17.38
C ALA A 140 -8.36 9.84 -18.54
N GLY A 141 -8.29 10.48 -19.71
CA GLY A 141 -7.52 10.03 -20.87
C GLY A 141 -6.05 10.51 -20.87
N ALA A 142 -5.59 11.19 -19.82
CA ALA A 142 -4.22 11.69 -19.76
C ALA A 142 -3.21 10.54 -19.83
N GLN A 143 -2.22 10.69 -20.71
CA GLN A 143 -1.08 9.77 -20.80
C GLN A 143 0.00 10.23 -19.84
N LEU A 144 0.27 9.40 -18.83
CA LEU A 144 1.17 9.74 -17.75
C LEU A 144 2.41 8.85 -17.73
N THR A 145 3.50 9.37 -17.21
CA THR A 145 4.70 8.60 -16.85
C THR A 145 4.82 8.59 -15.33
N CYS A 146 5.15 7.43 -14.78
CA CYS A 146 5.37 7.25 -13.35
C CYS A 146 6.76 6.67 -13.11
N PHE A 147 7.65 7.43 -12.49
CA PHE A 147 8.89 6.93 -11.92
C PHE A 147 8.64 6.51 -10.48
N SER A 148 9.21 5.38 -10.08
CA SER A 148 9.03 4.88 -8.71
C SER A 148 10.31 4.23 -8.21
N LEU A 149 11.04 4.95 -7.37
CA LEU A 149 12.26 4.49 -6.73
C LEU A 149 11.91 3.79 -5.41
N THR A 150 12.47 2.59 -5.20
CA THR A 150 12.18 1.78 -4.00
C THR A 150 13.41 1.08 -3.46
N GLY A 151 13.44 0.86 -2.14
CA GLY A 151 14.37 -0.04 -1.50
C GLY A 151 14.15 -1.51 -1.88
N TYR A 152 15.21 -2.32 -1.75
CA TYR A 152 15.20 -3.73 -2.19
C TYR A 152 14.28 -4.64 -1.36
N SER A 153 13.87 -4.25 -0.16
CA SER A 153 12.92 -5.03 0.66
C SER A 153 11.58 -5.27 -0.02
N GLY A 154 11.20 -4.40 -1.01
CA GLY A 154 9.99 -4.56 -1.82
C GLY A 154 9.94 -5.83 -2.66
N GLY A 155 11.09 -6.40 -3.01
CA GLY A 155 11.20 -7.69 -3.69
C GLY A 155 11.11 -8.92 -2.79
N GLY A 156 10.87 -8.72 -1.48
CA GLY A 156 10.72 -9.79 -0.50
C GLY A 156 12.03 -10.51 -0.18
N LYS A 157 11.93 -11.65 0.52
CA LYS A 157 13.08 -12.38 1.04
C LYS A 157 14.16 -12.71 0.00
N LYS A 158 13.75 -13.02 -1.24
CA LYS A 158 14.70 -13.35 -2.31
C LYS A 158 15.60 -12.16 -2.66
N MET A 159 14.99 -10.99 -2.87
CA MET A 159 15.74 -9.78 -3.22
C MET A 159 16.57 -9.27 -2.02
N ILE A 160 16.05 -9.36 -0.81
CA ILE A 160 16.79 -9.04 0.40
C ILE A 160 18.07 -9.89 0.48
N ALA A 161 17.97 -11.21 0.32
CA ALA A 161 19.12 -12.11 0.31
C ALA A 161 20.11 -11.81 -0.84
N GLU A 162 19.62 -11.37 -2.00
CA GLU A 162 20.46 -10.97 -3.14
C GLU A 162 21.29 -9.71 -2.82
N TYR A 163 20.69 -8.71 -2.15
CA TYR A 163 21.39 -7.45 -1.80
C TYR A 163 22.27 -7.56 -0.56
N GLU A 164 21.91 -8.40 0.41
CA GLU A 164 22.64 -8.54 1.67
C GLU A 164 23.62 -9.72 1.69
N GLY A 165 23.62 -10.57 0.64
CA GLY A 165 24.46 -11.75 0.54
C GLY A 165 25.94 -11.44 0.32
N GLU A 166 26.81 -12.30 0.84
CA GLU A 166 28.25 -12.24 0.54
C GLU A 166 28.51 -12.48 -0.95
N GLY A 167 29.41 -11.70 -1.56
CA GLY A 167 29.77 -11.83 -2.97
C GLY A 167 28.68 -11.39 -3.94
N ARG A 168 27.77 -10.49 -3.52
CA ARG A 168 26.74 -9.92 -4.37
C ARG A 168 27.32 -9.29 -5.65
N SER A 169 26.52 -9.28 -6.71
CA SER A 169 26.91 -8.67 -7.98
C SER A 169 27.18 -7.17 -7.83
N PRO A 170 28.26 -6.60 -8.42
CA PRO A 170 28.49 -5.15 -8.49
C PRO A 170 27.36 -4.37 -9.17
N LEU A 171 26.55 -5.03 -9.99
CA LEU A 171 25.37 -4.40 -10.60
C LEU A 171 24.31 -3.94 -9.57
N LEU A 172 24.39 -4.44 -8.35
CA LEU A 172 23.49 -4.07 -7.26
C LEU A 172 23.87 -2.75 -6.58
N ASP A 173 25.10 -2.27 -6.79
CA ASP A 173 25.59 -1.02 -6.19
C ASP A 173 24.97 0.24 -6.85
N ALA A 174 24.26 0.09 -7.96
CA ALA A 174 23.58 1.17 -8.65
C ALA A 174 22.07 0.91 -8.78
N PRO A 175 21.23 1.96 -8.86
CA PRO A 175 19.81 1.80 -9.12
C PRO A 175 19.54 1.03 -10.41
N ARG A 176 18.60 0.08 -10.36
CA ARG A 176 18.23 -0.78 -11.50
C ARG A 176 16.75 -0.60 -11.85
N GLN A 177 16.47 -0.18 -13.06
CA GLN A 177 15.11 -0.17 -13.60
C GLN A 177 14.66 -1.59 -13.94
N TYR A 178 13.43 -1.93 -13.63
CA TYR A 178 12.80 -3.21 -13.95
C TYR A 178 11.41 -2.99 -14.56
N GLY A 179 10.63 -4.05 -14.76
CA GLY A 179 9.30 -3.92 -15.38
C GLY A 179 9.35 -3.43 -16.82
N LEU A 180 10.43 -3.72 -17.55
CA LEU A 180 10.71 -3.19 -18.89
C LEU A 180 9.68 -3.60 -19.94
N SER A 181 8.95 -4.71 -19.71
CA SER A 181 7.85 -5.15 -20.58
C SER A 181 6.58 -4.31 -20.45
N GLN A 182 6.51 -3.37 -19.50
CA GLN A 182 5.31 -2.59 -19.19
C GLN A 182 4.09 -3.45 -18.83
N GLN A 183 4.32 -4.61 -18.20
CA GLN A 183 3.28 -5.56 -17.74
C GLN A 183 3.34 -5.78 -16.23
N HIS A 184 3.67 -4.74 -15.47
CA HIS A 184 3.78 -4.83 -14.02
C HIS A 184 2.39 -5.03 -13.39
N LYS A 185 2.32 -5.91 -12.39
CA LYS A 185 1.07 -6.29 -11.69
C LYS A 185 0.34 -5.14 -10.99
N HIS A 186 0.98 -3.99 -10.75
CA HIS A 186 0.33 -2.81 -10.17
C HIS A 186 -0.35 -1.91 -11.22
N LEU A 187 -0.14 -2.12 -12.50
CA LEU A 187 -0.72 -1.25 -13.55
C LEU A 187 -2.26 -1.26 -13.57
N PRO A 188 -2.96 -2.41 -13.39
CA PRO A 188 -4.41 -2.42 -13.35
C PRO A 188 -5.00 -1.57 -12.21
N GLU A 189 -4.45 -1.68 -10.99
CA GLU A 189 -4.93 -0.89 -9.85
C GLU A 189 -4.58 0.59 -9.99
N MET A 190 -3.41 0.93 -10.56
CA MET A 190 -3.04 2.32 -10.85
C MET A 190 -4.09 3.00 -11.76
N ALA A 191 -4.51 2.34 -12.84
CA ALA A 191 -5.51 2.89 -13.73
C ALA A 191 -6.90 2.94 -13.07
N ALA A 192 -7.39 1.81 -12.58
CA ALA A 192 -8.75 1.68 -12.09
C ALA A 192 -9.07 2.60 -10.90
N ILE A 193 -8.16 2.66 -9.91
CA ILE A 193 -8.40 3.42 -8.68
C ILE A 193 -8.15 4.92 -8.88
N SER A 194 -7.23 5.29 -9.78
CA SER A 194 -7.03 6.69 -10.14
C SER A 194 -8.12 7.25 -11.04
N GLY A 195 -8.97 6.40 -11.64
CA GLY A 195 -10.00 6.81 -12.59
C GLY A 195 -9.46 7.13 -13.98
N LEU A 196 -8.29 6.59 -14.33
CA LEU A 196 -7.68 6.74 -15.65
C LEU A 196 -8.20 5.67 -16.62
N ASN A 197 -8.33 6.03 -17.89
CA ASN A 197 -8.74 5.11 -18.96
C ASN A 197 -7.66 4.10 -19.34
N ALA A 198 -6.38 4.41 -19.03
CA ALA A 198 -5.22 3.55 -19.32
C ALA A 198 -4.16 3.68 -18.21
N PRO A 199 -3.34 2.64 -17.98
CA PRO A 199 -2.25 2.71 -17.02
C PRO A 199 -1.14 3.66 -17.52
N PRO A 200 -0.31 4.20 -16.60
CA PRO A 200 0.84 5.03 -16.96
C PRO A 200 1.95 4.22 -17.63
N CYS A 201 2.85 4.91 -18.35
CA CYS A 201 4.18 4.38 -18.63
C CYS A 201 4.93 4.27 -17.30
N PHE A 202 5.17 3.05 -16.82
CA PHE A 202 5.66 2.79 -15.49
C PHE A 202 7.14 2.44 -15.47
N CYS A 203 7.92 3.21 -14.72
CA CYS A 203 9.37 3.14 -14.62
C CYS A 203 9.79 2.80 -13.18
N PRO A 204 9.59 1.56 -12.69
CA PRO A 204 10.04 1.17 -11.36
C PRO A 204 11.55 0.98 -11.31
N ILE A 205 12.17 1.47 -10.23
CA ILE A 205 13.61 1.44 -10.00
C ILE A 205 13.87 0.93 -8.59
N VAL A 206 14.65 -0.14 -8.46
CA VAL A 206 15.16 -0.63 -7.17
C VAL A 206 16.58 -0.13 -6.96
N ALA A 207 16.89 0.31 -5.73
CA ALA A 207 18.20 0.81 -5.38
C ALA A 207 18.70 0.18 -4.08
N ASP A 208 20.02 0.34 -3.81
CA ASP A 208 20.73 -0.27 -2.70
C ASP A 208 20.48 0.46 -1.38
N PHE A 209 19.23 0.39 -0.92
CA PHE A 209 18.80 0.71 0.45
C PHE A 209 17.63 -0.22 0.83
N TYR A 210 17.51 -0.50 2.13
CA TYR A 210 16.58 -1.52 2.60
C TYR A 210 15.11 -1.17 2.32
N SER A 211 14.63 -0.03 2.84
CA SER A 211 13.23 0.38 2.70
C SER A 211 13.10 1.89 2.50
N GLY A 212 11.98 2.28 1.95
CA GLY A 212 11.68 3.65 1.54
C GLY A 212 11.24 3.67 0.09
N MET A 213 10.49 4.71 -0.28
CA MET A 213 9.94 4.83 -1.63
C MET A 213 9.69 6.29 -1.99
N GLU A 214 10.00 6.61 -3.23
CA GLU A 214 9.62 7.86 -3.88
C GLU A 214 8.90 7.55 -5.18
N VAL A 215 7.68 8.04 -5.33
CA VAL A 215 6.91 7.96 -6.57
C VAL A 215 6.78 9.36 -7.14
N SER A 216 7.24 9.54 -8.38
CA SER A 216 7.22 10.82 -9.09
C SER A 216 6.41 10.74 -10.38
N VAL A 217 5.52 11.72 -10.56
CA VAL A 217 4.75 11.90 -11.81
C VAL A 217 5.02 13.30 -12.34
N PRO A 218 5.85 13.43 -13.39
CA PRO A 218 6.06 14.70 -14.07
C PRO A 218 4.85 15.05 -14.95
N LEU A 219 4.44 16.33 -14.91
CA LEU A 219 3.34 16.86 -15.72
C LEU A 219 3.78 18.15 -16.43
N PHE A 220 3.23 18.38 -17.60
CA PHE A 220 3.21 19.69 -18.23
C PHE A 220 1.91 20.43 -17.87
N ALA A 221 1.98 21.74 -17.68
CA ALA A 221 0.80 22.56 -17.39
C ALA A 221 -0.30 22.39 -18.45
N SER A 222 0.07 22.15 -19.71
CA SER A 222 -0.86 21.87 -20.81
C SER A 222 -1.72 20.59 -20.62
N GLN A 223 -1.33 19.69 -19.73
CA GLN A 223 -2.11 18.49 -19.40
C GLN A 223 -3.20 18.77 -18.36
N LEU A 224 -3.17 19.94 -17.73
CA LEU A 224 -4.12 20.34 -16.68
C LEU A 224 -5.25 21.19 -17.24
N ARG A 225 -6.44 21.02 -16.69
CA ARG A 225 -7.60 21.90 -16.86
C ARG A 225 -7.64 22.99 -15.77
N GLY A 226 -6.48 23.45 -15.34
CA GLY A 226 -6.32 24.44 -14.27
C GLY A 226 -4.86 24.81 -14.03
N THR A 227 -4.53 25.19 -12.82
CA THR A 227 -3.23 25.73 -12.42
C THR A 227 -2.50 24.86 -11.43
N PRO A 228 -1.14 24.96 -11.33
CA PRO A 228 -0.38 24.27 -10.27
C PRO A 228 -0.81 24.65 -8.84
N ALA A 229 -1.34 25.86 -8.64
CA ALA A 229 -1.87 26.27 -7.34
C ALA A 229 -3.09 25.45 -6.93
N GLN A 230 -3.97 25.14 -7.88
CA GLN A 230 -5.14 24.29 -7.62
C GLN A 230 -4.75 22.86 -7.25
N ILE A 231 -3.65 22.32 -7.79
CA ILE A 231 -3.13 21.00 -7.36
C ILE A 231 -2.81 21.02 -5.86
N ARG A 232 -2.07 22.06 -5.40
CA ARG A 232 -1.69 22.20 -3.98
C ARG A 232 -2.91 22.29 -3.08
N GLU A 233 -3.94 23.04 -3.51
CA GLU A 233 -5.19 23.18 -2.76
C GLU A 233 -5.91 21.85 -2.63
N ILE A 234 -6.10 21.11 -3.75
CA ILE A 234 -6.70 19.77 -3.76
C ILE A 234 -5.96 18.81 -2.81
N TYR A 235 -4.63 18.82 -2.83
CA TYR A 235 -3.85 17.95 -1.95
C TYR A 235 -3.91 18.38 -0.49
N ARG A 236 -3.93 19.67 -0.19
CA ARG A 236 -4.07 20.20 1.16
C ARG A 236 -5.40 19.82 1.78
N GLU A 237 -6.48 19.90 0.99
CA GLU A 237 -7.82 19.46 1.42
C GLU A 237 -7.93 17.93 1.55
N THR A 238 -7.35 17.19 0.61
CA THR A 238 -7.43 15.72 0.58
C THR A 238 -6.57 15.08 1.67
N TYR A 239 -5.38 15.62 1.91
CA TYR A 239 -4.33 15.02 2.75
C TYR A 239 -4.05 15.84 4.01
N ALA A 240 -5.12 16.14 4.75
CA ALA A 240 -5.07 16.80 6.07
C ALA A 240 -4.98 15.82 7.25
N GLY A 241 -4.95 14.51 6.97
CA GLY A 241 -4.96 13.46 8.00
C GLY A 241 -3.57 13.15 8.55
N PRO A 242 -3.51 12.32 9.62
CA PRO A 242 -2.24 11.99 10.27
C PRO A 242 -1.38 11.03 9.44
N VAL A 243 -1.98 10.16 8.61
CA VAL A 243 -1.25 9.09 7.90
C VAL A 243 -0.75 9.56 6.54
N VAL A 244 -1.55 10.28 5.78
CA VAL A 244 -1.13 10.92 4.54
C VAL A 244 -1.27 12.43 4.70
N ARG A 245 -0.19 13.16 4.43
CA ARG A 245 -0.15 14.62 4.58
C ARG A 245 0.42 15.32 3.35
N PHE A 246 -0.09 16.49 3.04
CA PHE A 246 0.53 17.37 2.10
C PHE A 246 1.68 18.11 2.77
N ALA A 247 2.90 17.99 2.22
CA ALA A 247 4.10 18.64 2.71
C ALA A 247 4.39 19.90 1.90
N GLU A 248 4.36 21.06 2.58
CA GLU A 248 4.83 22.32 2.00
C GLU A 248 6.37 22.33 2.01
N GLY A 249 6.97 22.55 0.87
CA GLY A 249 8.43 22.68 0.78
C GLY A 249 9.07 21.66 -0.17
N ASN A 250 10.33 21.88 -0.46
CA ASN A 250 11.08 21.19 -1.51
C ASN A 250 12.15 20.23 -0.96
N GLY A 251 11.84 19.51 0.13
CA GLY A 251 12.72 18.49 0.66
C GLY A 251 14.03 19.02 1.28
N GLU A 252 15.09 18.25 1.17
CA GLU A 252 16.39 18.46 1.81
C GLU A 252 17.30 19.27 0.87
N ASN A 253 17.33 20.59 1.00
CA ASN A 253 18.19 21.49 0.18
C ASN A 253 18.07 21.25 -1.35
N GLY A 254 16.85 21.00 -1.84
CA GLY A 254 16.59 20.75 -3.25
C GLY A 254 16.69 19.28 -3.67
N PHE A 255 16.89 18.38 -2.71
CA PHE A 255 16.83 16.94 -2.91
C PHE A 255 15.60 16.33 -2.25
N LEU A 256 15.19 15.14 -2.71
CA LEU A 256 14.18 14.31 -2.08
C LEU A 256 14.74 12.90 -1.90
N SER A 257 14.96 12.49 -0.67
CA SER A 257 15.44 11.13 -0.38
C SER A 257 14.27 10.15 -0.35
N ALA A 258 14.36 9.07 -1.13
CA ALA A 258 13.39 7.97 -1.08
C ALA A 258 13.40 7.24 0.27
N ALA A 259 14.50 7.31 1.03
CA ALA A 259 14.64 6.68 2.33
C ALA A 259 14.20 7.57 3.51
N ALA A 260 13.79 8.82 3.27
CA ALA A 260 13.49 9.77 4.35
C ALA A 260 12.38 9.30 5.31
N LEU A 261 11.43 8.51 4.82
CA LEU A 261 10.34 7.94 5.62
C LEU A 261 10.50 6.42 5.85
N SER A 262 11.73 5.90 5.73
CA SER A 262 12.00 4.48 6.04
C SER A 262 11.63 4.17 7.50
N GLY A 263 10.86 3.11 7.72
CA GLY A 263 10.34 2.72 9.04
C GLY A 263 9.06 3.43 9.46
N SER A 264 8.60 4.46 8.72
CA SER A 264 7.34 5.15 9.00
C SER A 264 6.16 4.53 8.25
N ASP A 265 4.96 4.64 8.82
CA ASP A 265 3.69 4.30 8.17
C ASP A 265 3.00 5.51 7.55
N GLY A 266 3.61 6.66 7.66
CA GLY A 266 3.14 7.90 7.03
C GLY A 266 3.48 7.99 5.54
N MET A 267 2.79 8.89 4.85
CA MET A 267 3.08 9.27 3.47
C MET A 267 3.06 10.79 3.35
N GLU A 268 4.05 11.34 2.66
CA GLU A 268 4.12 12.75 2.30
C GLU A 268 3.85 12.95 0.82
N ILE A 269 2.96 13.89 0.51
CA ILE A 269 2.65 14.33 -0.85
C ILE A 269 3.21 15.72 -1.03
N SER A 270 3.94 15.97 -2.11
CA SER A 270 4.49 17.29 -2.42
C SER A 270 4.34 17.65 -3.89
N VAL A 271 4.43 18.96 -4.17
CA VAL A 271 4.36 19.53 -5.52
C VAL A 271 5.50 20.51 -5.70
N SER A 272 6.37 20.24 -6.64
CA SER A 272 7.49 21.08 -7.01
C SER A 272 7.45 21.44 -8.51
N GLY A 273 8.45 22.18 -8.99
CA GLY A 273 8.52 22.62 -10.36
C GLY A 273 8.17 24.10 -10.55
N ASN A 274 7.69 24.45 -11.71
CA ASN A 274 7.33 25.82 -12.11
C ASN A 274 5.96 25.90 -12.80
N ALA A 275 5.62 27.04 -13.39
CA ALA A 275 4.33 27.25 -14.03
C ALA A 275 4.09 26.34 -15.27
N GLU A 276 5.16 25.82 -15.89
CA GLU A 276 5.08 25.01 -17.10
C GLU A 276 5.28 23.52 -16.86
N ARG A 277 6.16 23.18 -15.92
CA ARG A 277 6.60 21.83 -15.60
C ARG A 277 6.41 21.55 -14.12
N ILE A 278 5.60 20.57 -13.80
CA ILE A 278 5.16 20.24 -12.45
C ILE A 278 5.65 18.85 -12.13
N LEU A 279 6.19 18.67 -10.94
CA LEU A 279 6.58 17.38 -10.41
C LEU A 279 5.71 17.07 -9.19
N LEU A 280 4.89 16.05 -9.32
CA LEU A 280 4.12 15.49 -8.21
C LEU A 280 4.95 14.39 -7.57
N THR A 281 5.09 14.40 -6.24
CA THR A 281 5.92 13.42 -5.53
C THR A 281 5.21 12.88 -4.31
N ALA A 282 5.26 11.56 -4.13
CA ALA A 282 4.83 10.86 -2.91
C ALA A 282 6.02 10.11 -2.30
N ARG A 283 6.31 10.35 -1.00
CA ARG A 283 7.35 9.63 -0.24
C ARG A 283 6.74 8.86 0.90
N TYR A 284 7.19 7.64 1.11
CA TYR A 284 6.72 6.73 2.17
C TYR A 284 7.62 5.50 2.27
N ASP A 285 7.38 4.64 3.26
CA ASP A 285 8.03 3.33 3.33
C ASP A 285 7.23 2.30 2.52
N ASN A 286 7.91 1.57 1.61
CA ASN A 286 7.32 0.49 0.82
C ASN A 286 6.78 -0.67 1.68
N LEU A 287 7.28 -0.85 2.89
CA LEU A 287 6.82 -1.84 3.88
C LEU A 287 5.86 -1.24 4.92
N GLY A 288 5.86 0.10 5.07
CA GLY A 288 4.94 0.89 5.91
C GLY A 288 3.61 1.17 5.20
N LYS A 289 3.36 2.44 4.84
CA LYS A 289 2.15 2.83 4.06
C LYS A 289 2.04 2.10 2.73
N GLY A 290 3.16 1.61 2.19
CA GLY A 290 3.18 0.77 0.97
C GLY A 290 2.70 -0.67 1.17
N ALA A 291 2.61 -1.20 2.40
CA ALA A 291 2.25 -2.59 2.65
C ALA A 291 1.62 -2.82 4.04
N SER A 292 2.43 -3.19 5.05
CA SER A 292 1.94 -3.60 6.37
C SER A 292 1.28 -2.47 7.16
N GLY A 293 1.78 -1.24 7.04
CA GLY A 293 1.17 -0.07 7.68
C GLY A 293 -0.22 0.20 7.14
N ALA A 294 -0.41 0.14 5.81
CA ALA A 294 -1.74 0.25 5.20
C ALA A 294 -2.68 -0.88 5.68
N ALA A 295 -2.17 -2.10 5.82
CA ALA A 295 -2.96 -3.23 6.29
C ALA A 295 -3.44 -3.05 7.75
N ILE A 296 -2.58 -2.53 8.63
CA ILE A 296 -2.96 -2.18 10.03
C ILE A 296 -3.95 -1.02 10.06
N GLN A 297 -3.76 0.02 9.23
CA GLN A 297 -4.71 1.12 9.11
C GLN A 297 -6.11 0.62 8.69
N ASN A 298 -6.16 -0.28 7.71
CA ASN A 298 -7.40 -0.91 7.25
C ASN A 298 -8.06 -1.74 8.35
N LEU A 299 -7.28 -2.50 9.12
CA LEU A 299 -7.78 -3.23 10.29
C LEU A 299 -8.39 -2.27 11.33
N ASN A 300 -7.70 -1.19 11.65
CA ASN A 300 -8.19 -0.21 12.63
C ASN A 300 -9.54 0.39 12.22
N LEU A 301 -9.69 0.75 10.95
CA LEU A 301 -10.95 1.25 10.40
C LEU A 301 -12.05 0.22 10.43
N LEU A 302 -11.74 -1.04 10.10
CA LEU A 302 -12.68 -2.15 10.13
C LEU A 302 -13.20 -2.41 11.55
N LEU A 303 -12.33 -2.30 12.56
CA LEU A 303 -12.67 -2.50 13.96
C LEU A 303 -13.29 -1.26 14.61
N GLY A 304 -13.36 -0.13 13.92
CA GLY A 304 -13.80 1.14 14.52
C GLY A 304 -12.84 1.67 15.60
N ALA A 305 -11.58 1.21 15.59
CA ALA A 305 -10.53 1.66 16.49
C ALA A 305 -9.92 2.99 16.03
N ASP A 306 -9.02 3.56 16.85
CA ASP A 306 -8.19 4.69 16.41
C ASP A 306 -7.38 4.27 15.17
N GLU A 307 -7.54 5.03 14.08
CA GLU A 307 -6.95 4.72 12.79
C GLU A 307 -5.41 4.58 12.83
N THR A 308 -4.78 5.26 13.77
CA THR A 308 -3.32 5.30 13.94
C THR A 308 -2.79 4.26 14.95
N ALA A 309 -3.68 3.48 15.57
CA ALA A 309 -3.28 2.50 16.59
C ALA A 309 -2.25 1.49 16.02
N GLY A 310 -1.06 1.45 16.63
CA GLY A 310 0.04 0.57 16.22
C GLY A 310 0.75 1.00 14.93
N LEU A 311 0.51 2.22 14.42
CA LEU A 311 1.28 2.84 13.34
C LEU A 311 2.43 3.68 13.91
N VAL A 312 3.51 3.79 13.14
CA VAL A 312 4.66 4.66 13.37
C VAL A 312 4.54 5.83 12.39
N LEU A 313 4.17 7.02 12.88
CA LEU A 313 3.92 8.21 12.04
C LEU A 313 5.00 9.28 12.24
#